data_12b6d7a4a8def33f3fcd60059b89a09c
#
_entry.id   12b6d7a4a8def33f3fcd60059b89a09c
#
_cell.length_a   1.000
_cell.length_b   1.000
_cell.length_c   1.000
_cell.angle_alpha   90.00
_cell.angle_beta   90.00
_cell.angle_gamma   90.00
#
_symmetry.space_group_name_H-M   'P 1'
#
loop_
_entity.id
_entity.type
_entity.pdbx_description
1 polymer ?
#
loop_
_entity_poly.entity_id
_entity_poly.type
_entity_poly.pdbx_seq_one_letter_code
_entity_poly.pdbx_strand_id
1 'polypeptide(L)'
;MPANLARSAADRARQSAEAADDPLLVAEAARQLAVLARKADWHDQAMPIALTAADHPSLRGGGPTLAAERGLLVQSAAYTAARAGDTAGMRELTDEAAAIANELGSAVLLRDHGGGFSPTTVQLHRVSAENSAGAPSAALTAVRDVPPGSLPSTERRARYYTDVAAAFGRWGRRNECTRALPAAEHHAPEETRARPAMKSLVSGLLVSGRNTTELRGRAARVGVLT
;
A
#
# COMPACT_ATOMS: atom_id res chain seq x y z
N MET A 1 16.78 13.41 9.58
CA MET A 1 15.98 14.57 10.03
C MET A 1 14.48 14.49 9.70
N PRO A 2 14.01 14.11 8.52
CA PRO A 2 12.57 14.12 8.24
C PRO A 2 11.73 13.14 9.09
N ALA A 3 12.26 11.97 9.46
CA ALA A 3 11.50 10.97 10.22
C ALA A 3 11.10 11.42 11.63
N ASN A 4 11.98 12.12 12.34
CA ASN A 4 11.68 12.62 13.69
C ASN A 4 10.64 13.74 13.67
N LEU A 5 10.68 14.62 12.68
CA LEU A 5 9.68 15.69 12.51
C LEU A 5 8.30 15.11 12.18
N ALA A 6 8.26 14.13 11.28
CA ALA A 6 7.00 13.46 10.93
C ALA A 6 6.39 12.72 12.13
N ARG A 7 7.22 12.04 12.93
CA ARG A 7 6.78 11.39 14.17
C ARG A 7 6.22 12.39 15.18
N SER A 8 6.96 13.47 15.45
CA SER A 8 6.51 14.52 16.39
C SER A 8 5.22 15.21 15.92
N ALA A 9 5.04 15.38 14.60
CA ALA A 9 3.82 15.94 14.04
C ALA A 9 2.63 14.98 14.22
N ALA A 10 2.83 13.68 13.96
CA ALA A 10 1.79 12.68 14.14
C ALA A 10 1.41 12.47 15.62
N ASP A 11 2.39 12.50 16.54
CA ASP A 11 2.12 12.44 17.98
C ASP A 11 1.31 13.66 18.45
N ARG A 12 1.64 14.86 17.98
CA ARG A 12 0.86 16.08 18.29
C ARG A 12 -0.54 16.04 17.68
N ALA A 13 -0.68 15.54 16.46
CA ALA A 13 -2.00 15.39 15.84
C ALA A 13 -2.87 14.43 16.64
N ARG A 14 -2.30 13.31 17.14
CA ARG A 14 -3.02 12.37 18.01
C ARG A 14 -3.45 13.03 19.32
N GLN A 15 -2.56 13.74 20.00
CA GLN A 15 -2.89 14.46 21.26
C GLN A 15 -3.99 15.52 21.04
N SER A 16 -3.94 16.25 19.92
CA SER A 16 -4.96 17.23 19.59
C SER A 16 -6.31 16.58 19.27
N ALA A 17 -6.30 15.44 18.59
CA ALA A 17 -7.51 14.67 18.28
C ALA A 17 -8.14 14.07 19.55
N GLU A 18 -7.33 13.54 20.46
CA GLU A 18 -7.78 13.06 21.78
C GLU A 18 -8.39 14.19 22.61
N ALA A 19 -7.78 15.38 22.59
CA ALA A 19 -8.31 16.57 23.29
C ALA A 19 -9.62 17.09 22.66
N ALA A 20 -9.84 16.84 21.37
CA ALA A 20 -11.06 17.21 20.65
C ALA A 20 -12.17 16.16 20.77
N ASP A 21 -11.90 14.99 21.39
CA ASP A 21 -12.80 13.84 21.50
C ASP A 21 -13.35 13.37 20.13
N ASP A 22 -12.49 13.42 19.10
CA ASP A 22 -12.83 13.01 17.73
C ASP A 22 -12.19 11.64 17.41
N PRO A 23 -12.97 10.55 17.46
CA PRO A 23 -12.45 9.21 17.26
C PRO A 23 -11.92 8.96 15.85
N LEU A 24 -12.44 9.68 14.84
CA LEU A 24 -11.94 9.55 13.46
C LEU A 24 -10.53 10.14 13.33
N LEU A 25 -10.31 11.32 13.88
CA LEU A 25 -9.00 11.97 13.85
C LEU A 25 -7.96 11.23 14.70
N VAL A 26 -8.39 10.66 15.84
CA VAL A 26 -7.52 9.79 16.67
C VAL A 26 -7.07 8.55 15.88
N ALA A 27 -8.01 7.89 15.20
CA ALA A 27 -7.73 6.71 14.38
C ALA A 27 -6.81 7.05 13.20
N GLU A 28 -7.06 8.14 12.48
CA GLU A 28 -6.20 8.60 11.39
C GLU A 28 -4.78 8.92 11.88
N ALA A 29 -4.64 9.62 13.00
CA ALA A 29 -3.32 9.92 13.60
C ALA A 29 -2.58 8.63 13.99
N ALA A 30 -3.27 7.66 14.59
CA ALA A 30 -2.71 6.36 14.92
C ALA A 30 -2.26 5.61 13.66
N ARG A 31 -3.05 5.64 12.59
CA ARG A 31 -2.70 5.05 11.30
C ARG A 31 -1.42 5.67 10.73
N GLN A 32 -1.28 6.99 10.76
CA GLN A 32 -0.08 7.68 10.29
C GLN A 32 1.16 7.30 11.14
N LEU A 33 1.01 7.22 12.46
CA LEU A 33 2.08 6.77 13.36
C LEU A 33 2.51 5.33 13.04
N ALA A 34 1.56 4.41 12.83
CA ALA A 34 1.86 3.04 12.45
C ALA A 34 2.61 2.98 11.10
N VAL A 35 2.21 3.80 10.11
CA VAL A 35 2.91 3.89 8.82
C VAL A 35 4.34 4.41 8.99
N LEU A 36 4.57 5.41 9.83
CA LEU A 36 5.89 5.96 10.10
C LEU A 36 6.78 4.95 10.83
N ALA A 37 6.25 4.28 11.85
CA ALA A 37 6.95 3.23 12.59
C ALA A 37 7.37 2.09 11.66
N ARG A 38 6.45 1.61 10.80
CA ARG A 38 6.74 0.59 9.80
C ARG A 38 7.82 1.02 8.80
N LYS A 39 7.82 2.28 8.35
CA LYS A 39 8.86 2.81 7.44
C LYS A 39 10.22 2.94 8.11
N ALA A 40 10.25 3.01 9.44
CA ALA A 40 11.46 3.00 10.24
C ALA A 40 11.87 1.57 10.66
N ASP A 41 11.22 0.54 10.12
CA ASP A 41 11.39 -0.88 10.43
C ASP A 41 11.11 -1.24 11.92
N TRP A 42 10.32 -0.43 12.62
CA TRP A 42 9.85 -0.66 13.99
C TRP A 42 8.52 -1.43 13.98
N HIS A 43 8.56 -2.65 13.46
CA HIS A 43 7.38 -3.48 13.25
C HIS A 43 6.63 -3.80 14.55
N ASP A 44 7.39 -4.11 15.63
CA ASP A 44 6.84 -4.41 16.97
C ASP A 44 6.06 -3.24 17.59
N GLN A 45 6.36 -2.01 17.19
CA GLN A 45 5.64 -0.80 17.60
C GLN A 45 4.49 -0.47 16.65
N ALA A 46 4.69 -0.64 15.35
CA ALA A 46 3.71 -0.31 14.33
C ALA A 46 2.44 -1.17 14.45
N MET A 47 2.61 -2.48 14.76
CA MET A 47 1.50 -3.43 14.86
C MET A 47 0.51 -3.05 15.98
N PRO A 48 0.94 -2.92 17.26
CA PRO A 48 0.00 -2.57 18.33
C PRO A 48 -0.61 -1.18 18.16
N ILE A 49 0.10 -0.19 17.60
CA ILE A 49 -0.48 1.13 17.33
C ILE A 49 -1.71 0.98 16.41
N ALA A 50 -1.58 0.23 15.31
CA ALA A 50 -2.68 0.06 14.36
C ALA A 50 -3.82 -0.77 14.95
N LEU A 51 -3.53 -1.90 15.59
CA LEU A 51 -4.56 -2.82 16.09
C LEU A 51 -5.29 -2.26 17.30
N THR A 52 -4.59 -1.64 18.25
CA THR A 52 -5.26 -0.99 19.41
C THR A 52 -6.21 0.09 18.96
N ALA A 53 -5.82 0.90 17.96
CA ALA A 53 -6.73 1.90 17.41
C ALA A 53 -7.92 1.27 16.67
N ALA A 54 -7.69 0.20 15.88
CA ALA A 54 -8.76 -0.52 15.17
C ALA A 54 -9.79 -1.16 16.12
N ASP A 55 -9.35 -1.54 17.31
CA ASP A 55 -10.21 -2.17 18.34
C ASP A 55 -11.03 -1.18 19.16
N HIS A 56 -10.84 0.12 18.96
CA HIS A 56 -11.57 1.13 19.72
C HIS A 56 -13.08 0.98 19.49
N PRO A 57 -13.92 0.99 20.56
CA PRO A 57 -15.36 0.75 20.46
C PRO A 57 -16.07 1.70 19.49
N SER A 58 -15.66 2.97 19.44
CA SER A 58 -16.24 3.96 18.53
C SER A 58 -16.07 3.59 17.06
N LEU A 59 -14.99 2.89 16.67
CA LEU A 59 -14.76 2.45 15.29
C LEU A 59 -15.61 1.23 14.94
N ARG A 60 -15.95 0.39 15.92
CA ARG A 60 -16.78 -0.80 15.72
C ARG A 60 -18.27 -0.48 15.64
N GLY A 61 -18.74 0.50 16.42
CA GLY A 61 -20.16 0.89 16.51
C GLY A 61 -20.55 2.14 15.75
N GLY A 62 -19.58 2.78 15.07
CA GLY A 62 -19.74 4.15 14.56
C GLY A 62 -20.06 4.24 13.10
N GLY A 63 -20.88 4.14 12.36
CA GLY A 63 -21.25 4.36 10.95
C GLY A 63 -20.14 4.09 9.90
N PRO A 64 -20.46 4.24 8.63
CA PRO A 64 -19.61 3.78 7.53
C PRO A 64 -18.20 4.41 7.51
N THR A 65 -18.08 5.68 7.89
CA THR A 65 -16.79 6.39 7.88
C THR A 65 -15.82 5.83 8.93
N LEU A 66 -16.31 5.56 10.15
CA LEU A 66 -15.51 4.99 11.23
C LEU A 66 -15.16 3.52 10.94
N ALA A 67 -16.09 2.74 10.39
CA ALA A 67 -15.83 1.38 9.94
C ALA A 67 -14.78 1.33 8.81
N ALA A 68 -14.82 2.28 7.88
CA ALA A 68 -13.82 2.38 6.81
C ALA A 68 -12.43 2.73 7.37
N GLU A 69 -12.34 3.64 8.35
CA GLU A 69 -11.08 3.96 9.01
C GLU A 69 -10.54 2.75 9.81
N ARG A 70 -11.41 2.01 10.50
CA ARG A 70 -11.05 0.72 11.09
C ARG A 70 -10.43 -0.22 10.05
N GLY A 71 -11.05 -0.37 8.89
CA GLY A 71 -10.53 -1.18 7.79
C GLY A 71 -9.14 -0.74 7.32
N LEU A 72 -8.87 0.58 7.25
CA LEU A 72 -7.55 1.11 6.90
C LEU A 72 -6.49 0.83 7.97
N LEU A 73 -6.86 0.87 9.25
CA LEU A 73 -5.96 0.49 10.36
C LEU A 73 -5.58 -0.98 10.27
N VAL A 74 -6.55 -1.88 10.06
CA VAL A 74 -6.33 -3.32 9.84
C VAL A 74 -5.43 -3.55 8.63
N GLN A 75 -5.65 -2.85 7.51
CA GLN A 75 -4.76 -2.92 6.35
C GLN A 75 -3.35 -2.44 6.68
N SER A 76 -3.19 -1.40 7.51
CA SER A 76 -1.88 -0.93 7.94
C SER A 76 -1.15 -2.00 8.76
N ALA A 77 -1.86 -2.72 9.62
CA ALA A 77 -1.35 -3.86 10.36
C ALA A 77 -0.94 -5.01 9.42
N ALA A 78 -1.76 -5.35 8.42
CA ALA A 78 -1.43 -6.36 7.41
C ALA A 78 -0.11 -6.05 6.67
N TYR A 79 0.11 -4.79 6.29
CA TYR A 79 1.39 -4.38 5.71
C TYR A 79 2.57 -4.51 6.67
N THR A 80 2.34 -4.26 7.95
CA THR A 80 3.37 -4.43 8.98
C THR A 80 3.75 -5.90 9.12
N ALA A 81 2.76 -6.80 9.20
CA ALA A 81 2.96 -8.25 9.21
C ALA A 81 3.75 -8.73 7.98
N ALA A 82 3.36 -8.27 6.77
CA ALA A 82 4.07 -8.62 5.54
C ALA A 82 5.56 -8.24 5.59
N ARG A 83 5.89 -7.06 6.11
CA ARG A 83 7.28 -6.60 6.23
C ARG A 83 8.05 -7.29 7.35
N ALA A 84 7.37 -7.73 8.39
CA ALA A 84 7.95 -8.54 9.47
C ALA A 84 8.16 -10.01 9.05
N GLY A 85 7.70 -10.43 7.87
CA GLY A 85 7.79 -11.82 7.40
C GLY A 85 6.64 -12.71 7.89
N ASP A 86 5.68 -12.16 8.63
CA ASP A 86 4.48 -12.88 9.06
C ASP A 86 3.43 -12.90 7.93
N THR A 87 3.60 -13.87 7.03
CA THR A 87 2.69 -14.05 5.89
C THR A 87 1.30 -14.53 6.31
N ALA A 88 1.20 -15.32 7.38
CA ALA A 88 -0.08 -15.80 7.87
C ALA A 88 -0.90 -14.67 8.47
N GLY A 89 -0.34 -13.93 9.41
CA GLY A 89 -1.00 -12.76 10.02
C GLY A 89 -1.33 -11.67 8.98
N MET A 90 -0.48 -11.47 7.98
CA MET A 90 -0.78 -10.56 6.87
C MET A 90 -2.05 -10.95 6.12
N ARG A 91 -2.26 -12.25 5.85
CA ARG A 91 -3.44 -12.75 5.14
C ARG A 91 -4.69 -12.65 6.00
N GLU A 92 -4.61 -13.06 7.27
CA GLU A 92 -5.72 -12.94 8.23
C GLU A 92 -6.21 -11.50 8.35
N LEU A 93 -5.30 -10.55 8.54
CA LEU A 93 -5.64 -9.12 8.63
C LEU A 93 -6.17 -8.57 7.30
N THR A 94 -5.67 -9.06 6.16
CA THR A 94 -6.21 -8.66 4.86
C THR A 94 -7.62 -9.20 4.65
N ASP A 95 -7.91 -10.42 5.11
CA ASP A 95 -9.24 -11.02 5.05
C ASP A 95 -10.22 -10.30 5.99
N GLU A 96 -9.78 -9.88 7.18
CA GLU A 96 -10.57 -9.02 8.06
C GLU A 96 -10.91 -7.68 7.39
N ALA A 97 -9.93 -7.01 6.78
CA ALA A 97 -10.17 -5.77 6.04
C ALA A 97 -11.15 -5.98 4.88
N ALA A 98 -11.07 -7.14 4.19
CA ALA A 98 -12.01 -7.49 3.12
C ALA A 98 -13.43 -7.71 3.65
N ALA A 99 -13.60 -8.35 4.81
CA ALA A 99 -14.90 -8.51 5.46
C ALA A 99 -15.53 -7.15 5.77
N ILE A 100 -14.77 -6.23 6.39
CA ILE A 100 -15.24 -4.85 6.66
C ILE A 100 -15.67 -4.14 5.38
N ALA A 101 -14.87 -4.24 4.31
CA ALA A 101 -15.19 -3.60 3.05
C ALA A 101 -16.45 -4.18 2.38
N ASN A 102 -16.66 -5.48 2.49
CA ASN A 102 -17.84 -6.17 1.96
C ASN A 102 -19.11 -5.80 2.75
N GLU A 103 -19.02 -5.68 4.08
CA GLU A 103 -20.14 -5.22 4.92
C GLU A 103 -20.58 -3.79 4.57
N LEU A 104 -19.62 -2.91 4.23
CA LEU A 104 -19.91 -1.56 3.76
C LEU A 104 -20.58 -1.53 2.38
N GLY A 105 -20.36 -2.54 1.54
CA GLY A 105 -21.00 -2.74 0.24
C GLY A 105 -20.65 -1.71 -0.84
N SER A 106 -20.10 -0.56 -0.47
CA SER A 106 -19.72 0.53 -1.38
C SER A 106 -18.43 1.21 -0.95
N ALA A 107 -17.84 2.00 -1.85
CA ALA A 107 -16.65 2.78 -1.51
C ALA A 107 -17.00 3.91 -0.53
N VAL A 108 -16.25 4.00 0.57
CA VAL A 108 -16.31 5.10 1.53
C VAL A 108 -15.12 6.01 1.27
N LEU A 109 -15.39 7.26 0.89
CA LEU A 109 -14.34 8.26 0.68
C LEU A 109 -13.91 8.83 2.03
N LEU A 110 -12.61 8.85 2.25
CA LEU A 110 -11.99 9.42 3.45
C LEU A 110 -11.14 10.61 3.04
N ARG A 111 -11.18 11.70 3.81
CA ARG A 111 -10.59 13.00 3.47
C ARG A 111 -9.12 12.87 3.07
N ASP A 112 -8.35 12.14 3.85
CA ASP A 112 -6.89 12.08 3.73
C ASP A 112 -6.40 10.76 3.11
N HIS A 113 -7.32 9.98 2.48
CA HIS A 113 -6.99 8.73 1.84
C HIS A 113 -7.49 8.70 0.40
N GLY A 114 -6.63 9.05 -0.55
CA GLY A 114 -6.95 9.07 -1.98
C GLY A 114 -7.46 7.71 -2.48
N GLY A 115 -8.74 7.67 -2.86
CA GLY A 115 -9.42 6.46 -3.32
C GLY A 115 -10.29 5.77 -2.27
N GLY A 116 -10.32 6.25 -1.02
CA GLY A 116 -11.18 5.74 0.04
C GLY A 116 -10.90 4.28 0.44
N PHE A 117 -11.89 3.67 1.08
CA PHE A 117 -11.89 2.27 1.49
C PHE A 117 -13.02 1.52 0.79
N SER A 118 -12.72 0.38 0.15
CA SER A 118 -13.67 -0.42 -0.62
C SER A 118 -13.10 -1.83 -0.88
N PRO A 119 -13.93 -2.80 -1.31
CA PRO A 119 -13.41 -4.11 -1.73
C PRO A 119 -12.28 -4.03 -2.75
N THR A 120 -12.41 -3.13 -3.76
CA THR A 120 -11.36 -2.92 -4.77
C THR A 120 -10.06 -2.41 -4.15
N THR A 121 -10.12 -1.42 -3.24
CA THR A 121 -8.89 -0.89 -2.62
C THR A 121 -8.24 -1.92 -1.69
N VAL A 122 -9.02 -2.80 -1.03
CA VAL A 122 -8.48 -3.92 -0.25
C VAL A 122 -7.75 -4.91 -1.16
N GLN A 123 -8.29 -5.26 -2.32
CA GLN A 123 -7.60 -6.15 -3.27
C GLN A 123 -6.30 -5.53 -3.82
N LEU A 124 -6.28 -4.21 -4.09
CA LEU A 124 -5.03 -3.51 -4.43
C LEU A 124 -3.98 -3.64 -3.32
N HIS A 125 -4.41 -3.52 -2.08
CA HIS A 125 -3.52 -3.71 -0.94
C HIS A 125 -3.04 -5.15 -0.80
N ARG A 126 -3.90 -6.15 -1.06
CA ARG A 126 -3.52 -7.57 -1.08
C ARG A 126 -2.38 -7.82 -2.07
N VAL A 127 -2.48 -7.30 -3.31
CA VAL A 127 -1.40 -7.41 -4.31
C VAL A 127 -0.08 -6.86 -3.77
N SER A 128 -0.10 -5.67 -3.17
CA SER A 128 1.09 -5.04 -2.60
C SER A 128 1.63 -5.80 -1.38
N ALA A 129 0.75 -6.32 -0.52
CA ALA A 129 1.12 -7.07 0.69
C ALA A 129 1.76 -8.42 0.34
N GLU A 130 1.17 -9.19 -0.57
CA GLU A 130 1.75 -10.46 -1.06
C GLU A 130 3.12 -10.23 -1.74
N ASN A 131 3.27 -9.14 -2.50
CA ASN A 131 4.57 -8.74 -3.03
C ASN A 131 5.59 -8.45 -1.93
N SER A 132 5.18 -7.76 -0.87
CA SER A 132 6.04 -7.41 0.26
C SER A 132 6.44 -8.64 1.07
N ALA A 133 5.53 -9.62 1.21
CA ALA A 133 5.75 -10.91 1.84
C ALA A 133 6.61 -11.88 0.99
N GLY A 134 7.03 -11.49 -0.23
CA GLY A 134 7.83 -12.34 -1.11
C GLY A 134 7.05 -13.47 -1.80
N ALA A 135 5.73 -13.34 -1.91
CA ALA A 135 4.83 -14.30 -2.55
C ALA A 135 4.30 -13.80 -3.92
N PRO A 136 5.14 -13.67 -4.96
CA PRO A 136 4.75 -13.05 -6.23
C PRO A 136 3.66 -13.82 -6.98
N SER A 137 3.56 -15.13 -6.84
CA SER A 137 2.49 -15.92 -7.44
C SER A 137 1.13 -15.59 -6.81
N ALA A 138 1.08 -15.46 -5.48
CA ALA A 138 -0.13 -15.06 -4.77
C ALA A 138 -0.54 -13.61 -5.12
N ALA A 139 0.44 -12.69 -5.23
CA ALA A 139 0.20 -11.33 -5.71
C ALA A 139 -0.46 -11.33 -7.10
N LEU A 140 0.04 -12.12 -8.05
CA LEU A 140 -0.53 -12.23 -9.40
C LEU A 140 -1.89 -12.95 -9.43
N THR A 141 -2.18 -13.82 -8.46
CA THR A 141 -3.52 -14.37 -8.28
C THR A 141 -4.48 -13.26 -7.83
N ALA A 142 -4.11 -12.47 -6.83
CA ALA A 142 -4.92 -11.33 -6.37
C ALA A 142 -5.16 -10.26 -7.45
N VAL A 143 -4.24 -10.10 -8.40
CA VAL A 143 -4.40 -9.21 -9.56
C VAL A 143 -5.64 -9.54 -10.38
N ARG A 144 -6.01 -10.82 -10.50
CA ARG A 144 -7.18 -11.26 -11.29
C ARG A 144 -8.50 -10.77 -10.72
N ASP A 145 -8.53 -10.51 -9.42
CA ASP A 145 -9.72 -10.06 -8.69
C ASP A 145 -9.87 -8.53 -8.71
N VAL A 146 -8.94 -7.81 -9.36
CA VAL A 146 -8.99 -6.35 -9.51
C VAL A 146 -9.40 -5.99 -10.93
N PRO A 147 -10.66 -5.58 -11.17
CA PRO A 147 -11.07 -5.09 -12.48
C PRO A 147 -10.29 -3.80 -12.83
N PRO A 148 -9.59 -3.73 -13.98
CA PRO A 148 -8.78 -2.56 -14.32
C PRO A 148 -9.57 -1.25 -14.37
N GLY A 149 -10.86 -1.31 -14.74
CA GLY A 149 -11.75 -0.14 -14.81
C GLY A 149 -12.25 0.36 -13.44
N SER A 150 -12.06 -0.41 -12.36
CA SER A 150 -12.55 -0.07 -11.02
C SER A 150 -11.55 0.72 -10.18
N LEU A 151 -10.34 0.99 -10.71
CA LEU A 151 -9.30 1.66 -9.98
C LEU A 151 -9.63 3.16 -9.79
N PRO A 152 -9.70 3.65 -8.53
CA PRO A 152 -10.36 4.92 -8.21
C PRO A 152 -9.58 6.17 -8.66
N SER A 153 -8.27 6.06 -8.86
CA SER A 153 -7.44 7.21 -9.25
C SER A 153 -6.29 6.80 -10.16
N THR A 154 -5.72 7.81 -10.83
CA THR A 154 -4.52 7.67 -11.67
C THR A 154 -3.33 7.14 -10.85
N GLU A 155 -3.15 7.63 -9.63
CA GLU A 155 -2.10 7.18 -8.71
C GLU A 155 -2.29 5.69 -8.35
N ARG A 156 -3.53 5.27 -8.04
CA ARG A 156 -3.84 3.86 -7.74
C ARG A 156 -3.58 2.95 -8.92
N ARG A 157 -3.91 3.39 -10.14
CA ARG A 157 -3.58 2.66 -11.38
C ARG A 157 -2.07 2.51 -11.56
N ALA A 158 -1.31 3.59 -11.41
CA ALA A 158 0.15 3.55 -11.53
C ALA A 158 0.77 2.59 -10.51
N ARG A 159 0.31 2.65 -9.26
CA ARG A 159 0.75 1.74 -8.20
C ARG A 159 0.42 0.28 -8.53
N TYR A 160 -0.81 0.00 -8.94
CA TYR A 160 -1.24 -1.34 -9.34
C TYR A 160 -0.34 -1.94 -10.41
N TYR A 161 -0.09 -1.22 -11.52
CA TYR A 161 0.78 -1.72 -12.57
C TYR A 161 2.24 -1.84 -12.14
N THR A 162 2.71 -0.99 -11.23
CA THR A 162 4.05 -1.13 -10.62
C THR A 162 4.12 -2.41 -9.80
N ASP A 163 3.11 -2.71 -8.99
CA ASP A 163 3.05 -3.92 -8.17
C ASP A 163 2.93 -5.19 -9.04
N VAL A 164 2.17 -5.14 -10.13
CA VAL A 164 2.10 -6.22 -11.13
C VAL A 164 3.46 -6.46 -11.78
N ALA A 165 4.15 -5.41 -12.21
CA ALA A 165 5.49 -5.52 -12.76
C ALA A 165 6.49 -6.08 -11.74
N ALA A 166 6.39 -5.66 -10.47
CA ALA A 166 7.21 -6.17 -9.37
C ALA A 166 6.99 -7.66 -9.13
N ALA A 167 5.74 -8.11 -9.14
CA ALA A 167 5.39 -9.53 -8.99
C ALA A 167 6.00 -10.37 -10.12
N PHE A 168 5.86 -9.95 -11.38
CA PHE A 168 6.50 -10.63 -12.50
C PHE A 168 8.02 -10.65 -12.40
N GLY A 169 8.64 -9.52 -12.01
CA GLY A 169 10.08 -9.41 -11.84
C GLY A 169 10.61 -10.38 -10.79
N ARG A 170 9.97 -10.43 -9.62
CA ARG A 170 10.34 -11.35 -8.52
C ARG A 170 10.11 -12.81 -8.86
N TRP A 171 9.10 -13.11 -9.67
CA TRP A 171 8.84 -14.48 -10.13
C TRP A 171 9.76 -14.92 -11.29
N GLY A 172 10.69 -14.06 -11.72
CA GLY A 172 11.60 -14.35 -12.83
C GLY A 172 10.96 -14.23 -14.22
N ARG A 173 9.68 -13.80 -14.30
CA ARG A 173 8.94 -13.61 -15.55
C ARG A 173 9.27 -12.25 -16.18
N ARG A 174 10.51 -12.12 -16.62
CA ARG A 174 11.12 -10.85 -17.08
C ARG A 174 10.42 -10.24 -18.28
N ASN A 175 9.89 -11.05 -19.21
CA ASN A 175 9.14 -10.57 -20.37
C ASN A 175 7.85 -9.85 -19.97
N GLU A 176 7.14 -10.46 -19.06
CA GLU A 176 5.87 -9.92 -18.53
C GLU A 176 6.14 -8.69 -17.67
N CYS A 177 7.21 -8.71 -16.86
CA CYS A 177 7.64 -7.53 -16.13
C CYS A 177 7.89 -6.34 -17.07
N THR A 178 8.69 -6.54 -18.13
CA THR A 178 8.99 -5.48 -19.12
C THR A 178 7.72 -4.97 -19.80
N ARG A 179 6.75 -5.84 -20.09
CA ARG A 179 5.48 -5.46 -20.71
C ARG A 179 4.53 -4.72 -19.78
N ALA A 180 4.62 -4.93 -18.46
CA ALA A 180 3.79 -4.25 -17.47
C ALA A 180 4.26 -2.83 -17.13
N LEU A 181 5.56 -2.55 -17.23
CA LEU A 181 6.15 -1.25 -16.88
C LEU A 181 5.56 -0.04 -17.64
N PRO A 182 5.28 -0.11 -18.97
CA PRO A 182 4.69 1.01 -19.70
C PRO A 182 3.34 1.47 -19.15
N ALA A 183 2.51 0.55 -18.68
CA ALA A 183 1.20 0.88 -18.15
C ALA A 183 1.30 1.74 -16.87
N ALA A 184 2.24 1.43 -15.98
CA ALA A 184 2.48 2.25 -14.78
C ALA A 184 2.93 3.68 -15.15
N GLU A 185 3.89 3.79 -16.09
CA GLU A 185 4.44 5.07 -16.54
C GLU A 185 3.40 5.92 -17.30
N HIS A 186 2.49 5.28 -18.04
CA HIS A 186 1.40 5.96 -18.75
C HIS A 186 0.43 6.67 -17.79
N HIS A 187 0.09 6.05 -16.67
CA HIS A 187 -0.89 6.60 -15.74
C HIS A 187 -0.36 7.72 -14.85
N ALA A 188 0.87 7.60 -14.32
CA ALA A 188 1.48 8.63 -13.49
C ALA A 188 3.00 8.64 -13.71
N PRO A 189 3.49 9.29 -14.76
CA PRO A 189 4.89 9.20 -15.18
C PRO A 189 5.87 9.68 -14.10
N GLU A 190 5.63 10.82 -13.49
CA GLU A 190 6.54 11.40 -12.50
C GLU A 190 6.57 10.58 -11.21
N GLU A 191 5.40 10.22 -10.70
CA GLU A 191 5.30 9.38 -9.51
C GLU A 191 5.94 8.00 -9.72
N THR A 192 5.68 7.38 -10.86
CA THR A 192 6.24 6.07 -11.22
C THR A 192 7.76 6.14 -11.28
N ARG A 193 8.33 7.19 -11.89
CA ARG A 193 9.79 7.39 -12.00
C ARG A 193 10.45 7.67 -10.65
N ALA A 194 9.78 8.37 -9.75
CA ALA A 194 10.30 8.69 -8.42
C ALA A 194 10.31 7.47 -7.49
N ARG A 195 9.52 6.42 -7.76
CA ARG A 195 9.39 5.24 -6.88
C ARG A 195 10.67 4.41 -6.82
N PRO A 196 11.21 4.12 -5.61
CA PRO A 196 12.36 3.22 -5.45
C PRO A 196 12.12 1.83 -6.05
N ALA A 197 10.90 1.29 -5.93
CA ALA A 197 10.54 0.00 -6.52
C ALA A 197 10.71 -0.03 -8.04
N MET A 198 10.36 1.06 -8.75
CA MET A 198 10.55 1.17 -10.20
C MET A 198 12.04 1.18 -10.55
N LYS A 199 12.85 1.94 -9.82
CA LYS A 199 14.31 1.98 -10.01
C LYS A 199 14.92 0.60 -9.84
N SER A 200 14.56 -0.10 -8.76
CA SER A 200 15.03 -1.47 -8.49
C SER A 200 14.63 -2.46 -9.59
N LEU A 201 13.40 -2.40 -10.09
CA LEU A 201 12.92 -3.25 -11.17
C LEU A 201 13.71 -3.02 -12.46
N VAL A 202 13.88 -1.76 -12.86
CA VAL A 202 14.61 -1.41 -14.08
C VAL A 202 16.08 -1.81 -13.98
N SER A 203 16.73 -1.55 -12.83
CA SER A 203 18.09 -2.00 -12.56
C SER A 203 18.23 -3.52 -12.67
N GLY A 204 17.32 -4.27 -12.04
CA GLY A 204 17.32 -5.74 -12.07
C GLY A 204 17.16 -6.30 -13.50
N LEU A 205 16.31 -5.67 -14.32
CA LEU A 205 16.14 -6.06 -15.73
C LEU A 205 17.41 -5.81 -16.54
N LEU A 206 18.09 -4.65 -16.35
CA LEU A 206 19.36 -4.36 -17.04
C LEU A 206 20.46 -5.35 -16.66
N VAL A 207 20.65 -5.61 -15.37
CA VAL A 207 21.63 -6.58 -14.86
C VAL A 207 21.37 -7.98 -15.40
N SER A 208 20.12 -8.33 -15.67
CA SER A 208 19.75 -9.64 -16.24
C SER A 208 20.09 -9.80 -17.74
N GLY A 209 20.82 -8.84 -18.34
CA GLY A 209 21.25 -8.90 -19.75
C GLY A 209 20.22 -8.39 -20.76
N ARG A 210 19.08 -7.84 -20.31
CA ARG A 210 18.09 -7.24 -21.20
C ARG A 210 18.44 -5.78 -21.49
N ASN A 211 19.01 -5.57 -22.66
CA ASN A 211 19.48 -4.26 -23.11
C ASN A 211 18.72 -3.73 -24.33
N THR A 212 17.36 -3.77 -24.28
CA THR A 212 16.56 -3.16 -25.34
C THR A 212 16.68 -1.64 -25.28
N THR A 213 16.58 -0.97 -26.43
CA THR A 213 16.58 0.51 -26.52
C THR A 213 15.49 1.11 -25.64
N GLU A 214 14.31 0.48 -25.58
CA GLU A 214 13.19 0.92 -24.76
C GLU A 214 13.52 0.85 -23.26
N LEU A 215 14.13 -0.26 -22.79
CA LEU A 215 14.51 -0.41 -21.39
C LEU A 215 15.61 0.57 -20.99
N ARG A 216 16.59 0.82 -21.87
CA ARG A 216 17.63 1.85 -21.63
C ARG A 216 17.04 3.25 -21.54
N GLY A 217 16.11 3.61 -22.46
CA GLY A 217 15.40 4.89 -22.39
C GLY A 217 14.61 5.06 -21.09
N ARG A 218 13.98 3.97 -20.60
CA ARG A 218 13.30 3.97 -19.30
C ARG A 218 14.30 4.14 -18.15
N ALA A 219 15.41 3.43 -18.18
CA ALA A 219 16.46 3.52 -17.16
C ALA A 219 17.02 4.94 -17.03
N ALA A 220 17.21 5.64 -18.14
CA ALA A 220 17.60 7.06 -18.13
C ALA A 220 16.51 7.92 -17.47
N ARG A 221 15.23 7.73 -17.83
CA ARG A 221 14.11 8.50 -17.23
C ARG A 221 13.93 8.29 -15.74
N VAL A 222 14.22 7.10 -15.21
CA VAL A 222 14.13 6.82 -13.75
C VAL A 222 15.44 7.11 -13.01
N GLY A 223 16.48 7.60 -13.70
CA GLY A 223 17.77 7.93 -13.10
C GLY A 223 18.59 6.71 -12.65
N VAL A 224 18.51 5.61 -13.38
CA VAL A 224 19.31 4.38 -13.17
C VAL A 224 20.53 4.34 -14.09
N LEU A 225 20.43 4.99 -15.24
CA LEU A 225 21.57 5.26 -16.14
C LEU A 225 21.83 6.78 -16.12
N THR A 226 23.02 7.17 -15.77
CA THR A 226 23.56 8.52 -15.95
C THR A 226 24.25 8.62 -17.30
#